data_339bfedd5dcd103f4c5f5784ffcffb29
#
_entry.id   339bfedd5dcd103f4c5f5784ffcffb29
#
_cell.length_a   1.000
_cell.length_b   1.000
_cell.length_c   1.000
_cell.angle_alpha   90.00
_cell.angle_beta   90.00
_cell.angle_gamma   90.00
#
_symmetry.space_group_name_H-M   'P 1'
#
loop_
_entity.id
_entity.type
_entity.pdbx_description
1 polymer ?
#
loop_
_entity_poly.entity_id
_entity_poly.type
_entity_poly.pdbx_seq_one_letter_code
_entity_poly.pdbx_strand_id
1 'polypeptide(L)'
;VKFERTAAFLRDVARLSPEQYALFREVVFKHFLPAIEQGAHTGRVSWPTRLRVHKLTDTRVYAMTWNFASPDGRATFEFGTTDDGGPLLVWRRVGDHSIYDRP
;
A
#
# COMPACT_ATOMS: atom_id res chain seq x y z
N VAL A 1 -12.66 6.33 -1.08
CA VAL A 1 -11.71 5.59 -1.92
C VAL A 1 -12.20 4.16 -2.10
N LYS A 2 -12.30 3.72 -3.34
CA LYS A 2 -12.59 2.32 -3.63
C LYS A 2 -11.30 1.52 -3.70
N PHE A 3 -11.40 0.22 -3.38
CA PHE A 3 -10.25 -0.69 -3.32
C PHE A 3 -10.44 -1.86 -4.27
N GLU A 4 -9.36 -2.26 -4.90
CA GLU A 4 -9.23 -3.53 -5.58
C GLU A 4 -8.00 -4.26 -5.06
N ARG A 5 -7.98 -5.58 -5.21
CA ARG A 5 -6.88 -6.44 -4.77
C ARG A 5 -6.58 -7.43 -5.87
N THR A 6 -5.31 -7.52 -6.25
CA THR A 6 -4.90 -8.51 -7.23
C THR A 6 -4.94 -9.92 -6.65
N ALA A 7 -4.96 -10.92 -7.52
CA ALA A 7 -4.85 -12.31 -7.07
C ALA A 7 -3.54 -12.56 -6.32
N ALA A 8 -2.44 -11.92 -6.76
CA ALA A 8 -1.15 -12.02 -6.07
C ALA A 8 -1.23 -11.46 -4.65
N PHE A 9 -1.89 -10.31 -4.46
CA PHE A 9 -2.09 -9.73 -3.14
C PHE A 9 -2.87 -10.68 -2.22
N LEU A 10 -3.93 -11.29 -2.72
CA LEU A 10 -4.73 -12.24 -1.92
C LEU A 10 -3.92 -13.46 -1.52
N ARG A 11 -3.06 -13.98 -2.41
CA ARG A 11 -2.15 -15.07 -2.06
C ARG A 11 -1.12 -14.64 -1.01
N ASP A 12 -0.63 -13.41 -1.11
CA ASP A 12 0.30 -12.86 -0.12
C ASP A 12 -0.34 -12.75 1.26
N VAL A 13 -1.58 -12.26 1.33
CA VAL A 13 -2.32 -12.14 2.60
C VAL A 13 -2.42 -13.51 3.28
N ALA A 14 -2.67 -14.56 2.51
CA ALA A 14 -2.79 -15.92 3.06
C ALA A 14 -1.47 -16.42 3.67
N ARG A 15 -0.33 -15.83 3.29
CA ARG A 15 0.99 -16.18 3.84
C ARG A 15 1.39 -15.36 5.06
N LEU A 16 0.71 -14.25 5.33
CA LEU A 16 0.98 -13.44 6.52
C LEU A 16 0.43 -14.17 7.76
N SER A 17 1.14 -14.02 8.89
CA SER A 17 0.58 -14.44 10.16
C SER A 17 -0.61 -13.55 10.53
N PRO A 18 -1.52 -14.01 11.43
CA PRO A 18 -2.60 -13.14 11.91
C PRO A 18 -2.10 -11.82 12.50
N GLU A 19 -0.98 -11.85 13.21
CA GLU A 19 -0.37 -10.65 13.80
C GLU A 19 0.15 -9.70 12.72
N GLN A 20 0.80 -10.22 11.70
CA GLN A 20 1.29 -9.40 10.58
C GLN A 20 0.14 -8.76 9.82
N TYR A 21 -0.90 -9.52 9.55
CA TYR A 21 -2.06 -8.98 8.84
C TYR A 21 -2.78 -7.91 9.66
N ALA A 22 -2.93 -8.13 10.96
CA ALA A 22 -3.52 -7.14 11.85
C ALA A 22 -2.70 -5.85 11.87
N LEU A 23 -1.37 -5.95 11.91
CA LEU A 23 -0.48 -4.80 11.89
C LEU A 23 -0.61 -4.04 10.54
N PHE A 24 -0.62 -4.75 9.44
CA PHE A 24 -0.81 -4.14 8.12
C PHE A 24 -2.13 -3.35 8.07
N ARG A 25 -3.21 -3.96 8.50
CA ARG A 25 -4.52 -3.31 8.51
C ARG A 25 -4.54 -2.07 9.41
N GLU A 26 -3.92 -2.16 10.57
CA GLU A 26 -3.84 -1.03 11.50
C GLU A 26 -3.12 0.15 10.85
N VAL A 27 -1.98 -0.10 10.24
CA VAL A 27 -1.21 0.94 9.55
C VAL A 27 -2.01 1.57 8.41
N VAL A 28 -2.70 0.75 7.64
CA VAL A 28 -3.54 1.24 6.54
C VAL A 28 -4.65 2.15 7.09
N PHE A 29 -5.38 1.72 8.10
CA PHE A 29 -6.51 2.49 8.61
C PHE A 29 -6.09 3.74 9.39
N LYS A 30 -4.99 3.67 10.15
CA LYS A 30 -4.58 4.78 11.02
C LYS A 30 -3.68 5.80 10.32
N HIS A 31 -2.92 5.39 9.32
CA HIS A 31 -1.88 6.26 8.74
C HIS A 31 -2.03 6.44 7.22
N PHE A 32 -2.32 5.37 6.49
CA PHE A 32 -2.32 5.41 5.04
C PHE A 32 -3.59 6.05 4.47
N LEU A 33 -4.76 5.54 4.85
CA LEU A 33 -6.03 6.06 4.36
C LEU A 33 -6.27 7.52 4.78
N PRO A 34 -5.99 7.93 6.02
CA PRO A 34 -6.12 9.35 6.37
C PRO A 34 -5.24 10.26 5.52
N ALA A 35 -4.04 9.81 5.14
CA ALA A 35 -3.17 10.58 4.26
C ALA A 35 -3.78 10.73 2.87
N ILE A 36 -4.40 9.68 2.32
CA ILE A 36 -5.11 9.76 1.04
C ILE A 36 -6.27 10.76 1.13
N GLU A 37 -7.04 10.72 2.20
CA GLU A 37 -8.16 11.64 2.41
C GLU A 37 -7.70 13.09 2.44
N GLN A 38 -6.48 13.35 2.93
CA GLN A 38 -5.89 14.68 2.95
C GLN A 38 -5.22 15.06 1.63
N GLY A 39 -5.16 14.16 0.67
CA GLY A 39 -4.63 14.42 -0.66
C GLY A 39 -3.16 14.07 -0.86
N ALA A 40 -2.57 13.22 -0.02
CA ALA A 40 -1.16 12.83 -0.16
C ALA A 40 -0.86 12.22 -1.53
N HIS A 41 -1.79 11.43 -2.08
CA HIS A 41 -1.63 10.78 -3.38
C HIS A 41 -1.66 11.75 -4.56
N THR A 42 -2.12 12.97 -4.35
CA THR A 42 -2.15 14.02 -5.38
C THR A 42 -1.08 15.10 -5.15
N GLY A 43 -0.23 14.92 -4.14
CA GLY A 43 0.80 15.89 -3.81
C GLY A 43 0.33 17.07 -2.98
N ARG A 44 -0.94 17.07 -2.56
CA ARG A 44 -1.51 18.17 -1.76
C ARG A 44 -0.86 18.29 -0.39
N VAL A 45 -0.57 17.14 0.24
CA VAL A 45 0.18 17.05 1.49
C VAL A 45 1.23 15.95 1.33
N SER A 46 2.24 15.95 2.19
CA SER A 46 3.25 14.90 2.20
C SER A 46 2.69 13.63 2.85
N TRP A 47 3.17 12.48 2.39
CA TRP A 47 2.92 11.21 3.08
C TRP A 47 3.59 11.21 4.45
N PRO A 48 3.01 10.53 5.46
CA PRO A 48 3.73 10.32 6.72
C PRO A 48 5.08 9.66 6.45
N THR A 49 6.15 10.21 7.02
CA THR A 49 7.52 9.77 6.76
C THR A 49 7.72 8.29 7.09
N ARG A 50 7.07 7.78 8.13
CA ARG A 50 7.19 6.39 8.57
C ARG A 50 6.74 5.38 7.52
N LEU A 51 5.77 5.76 6.67
CA LEU A 51 5.26 4.89 5.62
C LEU A 51 6.25 4.71 4.48
N ARG A 52 7.21 5.61 4.31
CA ARG A 52 8.20 5.57 3.23
C ARG A 52 7.57 5.33 1.86
N VAL A 53 6.44 5.99 1.61
CA VAL A 53 5.75 5.85 0.33
C VAL A 53 6.64 6.43 -0.77
N HIS A 54 6.88 5.63 -1.80
CA HIS A 54 7.65 6.07 -2.95
C HIS A 54 7.22 5.30 -4.20
N LYS A 55 7.42 5.91 -5.34
CA LYS A 55 7.15 5.29 -6.62
C LYS A 55 8.35 4.47 -7.06
N LEU A 56 8.10 3.26 -7.54
CA LEU A 56 9.16 2.43 -8.10
C LEU A 56 9.55 2.95 -9.49
N THR A 57 10.86 2.98 -9.76
CA THR A 57 11.42 3.58 -10.97
C THR A 57 10.79 2.98 -12.24
N ASP A 58 10.40 3.85 -13.17
CA ASP A 58 9.84 3.50 -14.47
C ASP A 58 8.55 2.68 -14.41
N THR A 59 7.79 2.82 -13.31
CA THR A 59 6.51 2.10 -13.15
C THR A 59 5.43 3.05 -12.66
N ARG A 60 4.18 2.56 -12.64
CA ARG A 60 3.05 3.21 -11.95
C ARG A 60 2.87 2.67 -10.54
N VAL A 61 3.75 1.78 -10.10
CA VAL A 61 3.62 1.07 -8.84
C VAL A 61 4.31 1.86 -7.75
N TYR A 62 3.63 2.00 -6.62
CA TYR A 62 4.14 2.61 -5.40
C TYR A 62 4.42 1.54 -4.37
N ALA A 63 5.31 1.82 -3.46
CA ALA A 63 5.64 0.95 -2.34
C ALA A 63 5.48 1.70 -1.02
N MET A 64 5.15 0.97 0.03
CA MET A 64 5.08 1.51 1.38
C MET A 64 5.65 0.52 2.39
N THR A 65 6.07 1.03 3.53
CA THR A 65 6.47 0.24 4.69
C THR A 65 5.31 0.18 5.67
N TRP A 66 4.94 -1.02 6.13
CA TRP A 66 3.87 -1.18 7.12
C TRP A 66 4.34 -1.79 8.44
N ASN A 67 5.56 -2.28 8.54
CA ASN A 67 6.13 -2.75 9.80
C ASN A 67 7.26 -1.83 10.23
N PHE A 68 6.97 -0.96 11.21
CA PHE A 68 7.91 0.07 11.62
C PHE A 68 8.99 -0.45 12.58
N ALA A 69 8.70 -1.53 13.30
CA ALA A 69 9.67 -2.15 14.20
C ALA A 69 10.67 -3.03 13.44
N SER A 70 10.20 -3.65 12.36
CA SER A 70 11.02 -4.44 11.43
C SER A 70 10.70 -3.97 10.02
N PRO A 71 11.53 -3.11 9.42
CA PRO A 71 11.18 -2.42 8.18
C PRO A 71 11.14 -3.32 6.94
N ASP A 72 11.18 -4.64 7.09
CA ASP A 72 10.99 -5.58 5.99
C ASP A 72 9.54 -5.68 5.53
N GLY A 73 8.56 -5.27 6.34
CA GLY A 73 7.17 -5.27 5.92
C GLY A 73 6.92 -4.25 4.82
N ARG A 74 6.51 -4.72 3.65
CA ARG A 74 6.29 -3.91 2.45
C ARG A 74 4.96 -4.22 1.82
N ALA A 75 4.40 -3.23 1.13
CA ALA A 75 3.24 -3.43 0.27
C ALA A 75 3.41 -2.61 -0.99
N THR A 76 2.87 -3.09 -2.09
CA THR A 76 2.86 -2.35 -3.35
C THR A 76 1.43 -2.10 -3.79
N PHE A 77 1.23 -0.97 -4.44
CA PHE A 77 -0.10 -0.54 -4.86
C PHE A 77 0.02 0.43 -6.03
N GLU A 78 -1.10 0.65 -6.70
CA GLU A 78 -1.19 1.70 -7.72
C GLU A 78 -2.51 2.43 -7.57
N PHE A 79 -2.57 3.62 -8.15
CA PHE A 79 -3.78 4.42 -8.18
C PHE A 79 -4.42 4.35 -9.55
N GLY A 80 -5.74 4.32 -9.55
CA GLY A 80 -6.54 4.37 -10.75
C GLY A 80 -7.77 5.24 -10.54
N THR A 81 -8.71 5.09 -11.43
CA THR A 81 -9.96 5.84 -11.41
C THR A 81 -11.11 4.87 -11.59
N THR A 82 -12.17 5.07 -10.82
CA THR A 82 -13.42 4.33 -11.01
C THR A 82 -14.17 4.87 -12.24
N ASP A 83 -15.20 4.14 -12.68
CA ASP A 83 -16.01 4.54 -13.84
C ASP A 83 -16.66 5.91 -13.64
N ASP A 84 -17.00 6.27 -12.40
CA ASP A 84 -17.58 7.57 -12.07
C ASP A 84 -16.55 8.68 -11.81
N GLY A 85 -15.25 8.40 -12.06
CA GLY A 85 -14.18 9.38 -11.91
C GLY A 85 -13.61 9.50 -10.53
N GLY A 86 -14.02 8.64 -9.58
CA GLY A 86 -13.48 8.66 -8.21
C GLY A 86 -12.13 7.96 -8.10
N PRO A 87 -11.43 8.15 -6.97
CA PRO A 87 -10.14 7.50 -6.76
C PRO A 87 -10.28 5.99 -6.53
N LEU A 88 -9.35 5.23 -7.12
CA LEU A 88 -9.27 3.79 -6.96
C LEU A 88 -7.87 3.43 -6.48
N LEU A 89 -7.78 2.62 -5.43
CA LEU A 89 -6.52 2.08 -4.94
C LEU A 89 -6.48 0.58 -5.25
N VAL A 90 -5.44 0.15 -5.93
CA VAL A 90 -5.25 -1.27 -6.29
C VAL A 90 -4.07 -1.81 -5.49
N TRP A 91 -4.36 -2.71 -4.54
CA TRP A 91 -3.33 -3.43 -3.79
C TRP A 91 -2.75 -4.53 -4.66
N ARG A 92 -1.43 -4.49 -4.88
CA ARG A 92 -0.76 -5.43 -5.77
C ARG A 92 -0.07 -6.56 -5.03
N ARG A 93 0.73 -6.23 -4.01
CA ARG A 93 1.48 -7.20 -3.21
C ARG A 93 1.56 -6.75 -1.76
N VAL A 94 1.72 -7.69 -0.85
CA VAL A 94 2.03 -7.44 0.56
C VAL A 94 2.93 -8.56 1.07
N GLY A 95 3.95 -8.21 1.82
CA GLY A 95 4.89 -9.19 2.34
C GLY A 95 6.15 -8.53 2.86
N ASP A 96 7.28 -9.18 2.63
CA ASP A 96 8.59 -8.64 2.95
C ASP A 96 9.24 -8.00 1.71
N HIS A 97 10.52 -7.68 1.82
CA HIS A 97 11.27 -7.02 0.76
C HIS A 97 11.32 -7.82 -0.56
N SER A 98 11.10 -9.14 -0.50
CA SER A 98 11.16 -10.00 -1.69
C SER A 98 10.05 -9.70 -2.70
N ILE A 99 8.96 -9.03 -2.30
CA ILE A 99 7.90 -8.68 -3.23
C ILE A 99 8.37 -7.72 -4.32
N TYR A 100 9.51 -7.03 -4.12
CA TYR A 100 10.06 -6.12 -5.13
C TYR A 100 10.57 -6.83 -6.37
N ASP A 101 10.78 -8.14 -6.33
CA ASP A 101 11.14 -8.92 -7.51
C ASP A 101 10.02 -8.92 -8.54
N ARG A 102 8.75 -8.87 -8.07
CA ARG A 102 7.56 -8.78 -8.91
C ARG A 102 6.51 -7.90 -8.21
N PRO A 103 6.76 -6.63 -8.17
CA PRO A 103 5.86 -5.74 -7.45
C PRO A 103 4.52 -5.60 -8.16
#